data_9af849b039c112fdeb8eb6a13813d518
#
_entry.id   9af849b039c112fdeb8eb6a13813d518
#
_cell.length_a   1.000
_cell.length_b   1.000
_cell.length_c   1.000
_cell.angle_alpha   90.00
_cell.angle_beta   90.00
_cell.angle_gamma   90.00
#
_symmetry.space_group_name_H-M   'P 1'
#
loop_
_entity.id
_entity.type
_entity.pdbx_description
1 polymer ?
#
loop_
_entity_poly.entity_id
_entity_poly.type
_entity_poly.pdbx_seq_one_letter_code
_entity_poly.pdbx_strand_id
1 'polypeptide(L)'
;ESSAASDVYKRQREELQAHFEDLCGRYIAWAEREGRHHAALADLLGALAFPHGAFRTGQRELAEAVYRAASKGHCLMAQAPTGIGKTLATLFPLLKARAAGRVDKVFFLTAKTSGRAIALEALRLLERQAATGGKAPADPLRVLELTAREKVCEHPGRACHGDACPLAKGFYDRLPAARAEAARAAWLDRPALRRIALAHEVCPYFLGQEMAHWSDVVVGDYNYYFDGSAFLWATMKEREWRAALLVDEAHNLLERARGMYTAPLDDGALEEAHRAAPAAVRGPLARLHREWGALQEAQQANAVDYETADEIPERFARSLQAANTAMAEHFAATPDAA
;
A
#
# COMPACT_ATOMS: atom_id res chain seq x y z
N GLU A 1 -10.11 28.26 12.42
CA GLU A 1 -9.30 28.55 11.21
C GLU A 1 -8.01 29.24 11.56
N SER A 2 -6.91 28.53 11.38
CA SER A 2 -5.64 29.01 10.89
C SER A 2 -4.75 29.84 11.79
N SER A 3 -4.24 29.26 12.87
CA SER A 3 -3.06 29.84 13.55
C SER A 3 -1.78 29.73 12.67
N ALA A 4 -1.63 28.65 11.91
CA ALA A 4 -0.45 28.40 11.08
C ALA A 4 -0.27 29.41 9.92
N ALA A 5 -1.34 29.82 9.25
CA ALA A 5 -1.25 30.83 8.19
C ALA A 5 -0.94 32.22 8.75
N SER A 6 -1.48 32.56 9.93
CA SER A 6 -1.19 33.84 10.61
C SER A 6 0.27 33.95 11.04
N ASP A 7 0.90 32.85 11.43
CA ASP A 7 2.30 32.85 11.89
C ASP A 7 3.29 32.98 10.74
N VAL A 8 2.97 32.46 9.56
CA VAL A 8 3.80 32.62 8.35
C VAL A 8 3.92 34.09 7.93
N TYR A 9 2.84 34.85 8.02
CA TYR A 9 2.86 36.29 7.68
C TYR A 9 3.54 37.18 8.71
N LYS A 10 3.74 36.69 9.95
CA LYS A 10 4.40 37.46 11.03
C LYS A 10 5.92 37.28 11.09
N ARG A 11 6.49 36.33 10.35
CA ARG A 11 7.95 36.11 10.34
C ARG A 11 8.66 37.26 9.63
N GLN A 12 9.73 37.74 10.24
CA GLN A 12 10.58 38.75 9.62
C GLN A 12 11.34 38.14 8.43
N ARG A 13 11.77 39.00 7.49
CA ARG A 13 12.46 38.55 6.27
C ARG A 13 13.67 37.66 6.54
N GLU A 14 14.46 37.99 7.55
CA GLU A 14 15.66 37.25 7.94
C GLU A 14 15.33 35.84 8.46
N GLU A 15 14.27 35.72 9.27
CA GLU A 15 13.79 34.41 9.75
C GLU A 15 13.27 33.55 8.61
N LEU A 16 12.56 34.13 7.66
CA LEU A 16 12.07 33.42 6.47
C LEU A 16 13.23 32.96 5.58
N GLN A 17 14.25 33.81 5.41
CA GLN A 17 15.44 33.46 4.63
C GLN A 17 16.21 32.32 5.29
N ALA A 18 16.48 32.40 6.61
CA ALA A 18 17.16 31.34 7.35
C ALA A 18 16.38 30.00 7.28
N HIS A 19 15.05 30.07 7.42
CA HIS A 19 14.19 28.89 7.28
C HIS A 19 14.25 28.29 5.87
N PHE A 20 14.22 29.11 4.83
CA PHE A 20 14.33 28.67 3.42
C PHE A 20 15.70 28.02 3.17
N GLU A 21 16.80 28.63 3.67
CA GLU A 21 18.14 28.08 3.53
C GLU A 21 18.28 26.71 4.25
N ASP A 22 17.69 26.54 5.44
CA ASP A 22 17.62 25.24 6.13
C ASP A 22 16.87 24.19 5.28
N LEU A 23 15.69 24.55 4.77
CA LEU A 23 14.91 23.64 3.91
C LEU A 23 15.67 23.26 2.63
N CYS A 24 16.33 24.20 1.98
CA CYS A 24 17.16 23.96 0.80
C CYS A 24 18.33 23.04 1.15
N GLY A 25 19.04 23.30 2.25
CA GLY A 25 20.15 22.46 2.70
C GLY A 25 19.72 21.03 2.98
N ARG A 26 18.58 20.85 3.65
CA ARG A 26 17.99 19.52 3.90
C ARG A 26 17.57 18.81 2.63
N TYR A 27 16.99 19.53 1.69
CA TYR A 27 16.60 18.97 0.38
C TYR A 27 17.82 18.56 -0.44
N ILE A 28 18.85 19.38 -0.53
CA ILE A 28 20.10 19.07 -1.25
C ILE A 28 20.76 17.83 -0.65
N ALA A 29 20.93 17.79 0.68
CA ALA A 29 21.51 16.65 1.38
C ALA A 29 20.71 15.34 1.15
N TRP A 30 19.39 15.45 1.06
CA TRP A 30 18.52 14.32 0.69
C TRP A 30 18.74 13.91 -0.77
N ALA A 31 18.69 14.84 -1.71
CA ALA A 31 18.82 14.56 -3.14
C ALA A 31 20.18 13.91 -3.47
N GLU A 32 21.27 14.40 -2.88
CA GLU A 32 22.60 13.82 -3.01
C GLU A 32 22.68 12.38 -2.46
N ARG A 33 22.03 12.12 -1.31
CA ARG A 33 21.97 10.79 -0.71
C ARG A 33 21.20 9.82 -1.61
N GLU A 34 20.02 10.24 -2.13
CA GLU A 34 19.24 9.40 -3.03
C GLU A 34 19.95 9.17 -4.37
N GLY A 35 20.61 10.18 -4.90
CA GLY A 35 21.45 10.04 -6.12
C GLY A 35 22.57 9.02 -5.92
N ARG A 36 23.27 9.06 -4.78
CA ARG A 36 24.30 8.07 -4.43
C ARG A 36 23.71 6.67 -4.26
N HIS A 37 22.57 6.55 -3.59
CA HIS A 37 21.88 5.26 -3.44
C HIS A 37 21.51 4.68 -4.80
N HIS A 38 20.92 5.46 -5.70
CA HIS A 38 20.54 4.99 -7.03
C HIS A 38 21.74 4.52 -7.85
N ALA A 39 22.88 5.24 -7.80
CA ALA A 39 24.10 4.85 -8.50
C ALA A 39 24.68 3.56 -7.92
N ALA A 40 24.84 3.47 -6.60
CA ALA A 40 25.37 2.28 -5.95
C ALA A 40 24.47 1.05 -6.15
N LEU A 41 23.16 1.25 -6.13
CA LEU A 41 22.17 0.18 -6.41
C LEU A 41 22.26 -0.28 -7.88
N ALA A 42 22.43 0.62 -8.84
CA ALA A 42 22.60 0.26 -10.25
C ALA A 42 23.85 -0.62 -10.45
N ASP A 43 24.96 -0.28 -9.82
CA ASP A 43 26.20 -1.07 -9.86
C ASP A 43 26.00 -2.44 -9.19
N LEU A 44 25.41 -2.47 -7.98
CA LEU A 44 25.13 -3.71 -7.24
C LEU A 44 24.26 -4.67 -8.06
N LEU A 45 23.12 -4.19 -8.55
CA LEU A 45 22.18 -5.00 -9.32
C LEU A 45 22.69 -5.29 -10.73
N GLY A 46 23.53 -4.43 -11.29
CA GLY A 46 24.23 -4.65 -12.55
C GLY A 46 25.16 -5.87 -12.48
N ALA A 47 25.88 -6.02 -11.38
CA ALA A 47 26.74 -7.17 -11.10
C ALA A 47 26.01 -8.44 -10.68
N LEU A 48 24.69 -8.36 -10.36
CA LEU A 48 23.91 -9.48 -9.87
C LEU A 48 23.95 -10.69 -10.81
N ALA A 49 24.43 -11.84 -10.31
CA ALA A 49 24.38 -13.12 -10.99
C ALA A 49 23.19 -13.96 -10.49
N PHE A 50 22.77 -14.93 -11.32
CA PHE A 50 21.69 -15.84 -10.90
C PHE A 50 22.19 -16.76 -9.75
N PRO A 51 21.46 -16.88 -8.63
CA PRO A 51 22.02 -17.40 -7.38
C PRO A 51 22.35 -18.91 -7.40
N HIS A 52 21.77 -19.68 -8.29
CA HIS A 52 21.97 -21.14 -8.35
C HIS A 52 22.95 -21.60 -9.44
N GLY A 53 23.73 -20.68 -10.02
CA GLY A 53 24.71 -20.96 -11.08
C GLY A 53 24.08 -21.36 -12.41
N ALA A 54 23.02 -22.15 -12.43
CA ALA A 54 22.30 -22.54 -13.64
C ALA A 54 20.77 -22.38 -13.47
N PHE A 55 20.11 -22.05 -14.56
CA PHE A 55 18.65 -22.04 -14.60
C PHE A 55 18.10 -23.46 -14.73
N ARG A 56 16.96 -23.71 -14.10
CA ARG A 56 16.16 -24.92 -14.36
C ARG A 56 15.50 -24.84 -15.73
N THR A 57 15.07 -25.97 -16.27
CA THR A 57 14.32 -26.03 -17.54
C THR A 57 13.11 -25.09 -17.50
N GLY A 58 12.96 -24.23 -18.51
CA GLY A 58 11.89 -23.22 -18.62
C GLY A 58 12.06 -21.97 -17.74
N GLN A 59 12.97 -21.99 -16.77
CA GLN A 59 13.19 -20.86 -15.86
C GLN A 59 13.90 -19.70 -16.57
N ARG A 60 14.82 -20.01 -17.48
CA ARG A 60 15.56 -19.02 -18.27
C ARG A 60 14.64 -18.29 -19.23
N GLU A 61 13.80 -19.03 -19.96
CA GLU A 61 12.84 -18.48 -20.91
C GLU A 61 11.86 -17.53 -20.21
N LEU A 62 11.39 -17.91 -19.00
CA LEU A 62 10.55 -17.05 -18.18
C LEU A 62 11.30 -15.76 -17.79
N ALA A 63 12.55 -15.88 -17.32
CA ALA A 63 13.34 -14.71 -16.90
C ALA A 63 13.59 -13.76 -18.07
N GLU A 64 13.91 -14.26 -19.24
CA GLU A 64 14.11 -13.47 -20.47
C GLU A 64 12.80 -12.79 -20.91
N ALA A 65 11.66 -13.47 -20.83
CA ALA A 65 10.35 -12.91 -21.16
C ALA A 65 9.99 -11.78 -20.21
N VAL A 66 10.20 -11.96 -18.89
CA VAL A 66 9.97 -10.93 -17.86
C VAL A 66 10.85 -9.70 -18.10
N TYR A 67 12.15 -9.90 -18.36
CA TYR A 67 13.06 -8.79 -18.65
C TYR A 67 12.63 -7.98 -19.87
N ARG A 68 12.24 -8.68 -20.96
CA ARG A 68 11.75 -8.03 -22.19
C ARG A 68 10.45 -7.26 -21.95
N ALA A 69 9.50 -7.86 -21.23
CA ALA A 69 8.23 -7.21 -20.91
C ALA A 69 8.44 -5.94 -20.07
N ALA A 70 9.23 -6.03 -18.99
CA ALA A 70 9.55 -4.88 -18.15
C ALA A 70 10.29 -3.77 -18.91
N SER A 71 11.26 -4.14 -19.76
CA SER A 71 12.05 -3.17 -20.53
C SER A 71 11.25 -2.42 -21.60
N LYS A 72 10.14 -3.02 -22.08
CA LYS A 72 9.27 -2.45 -23.12
C LYS A 72 7.96 -1.88 -22.56
N GLY A 73 7.69 -2.03 -21.26
CA GLY A 73 6.43 -1.62 -20.66
C GLY A 73 5.24 -2.48 -21.11
N HIS A 74 5.46 -3.76 -21.37
CA HIS A 74 4.42 -4.68 -21.82
C HIS A 74 3.86 -5.50 -20.66
N CYS A 75 2.59 -5.91 -20.79
CA CYS A 75 1.98 -6.93 -19.94
C CYS A 75 2.45 -8.33 -20.41
N LEU A 76 2.80 -9.19 -19.45
CA LEU A 76 3.15 -10.59 -19.67
C LEU A 76 2.25 -11.49 -18.82
N MET A 77 1.52 -12.38 -19.44
CA MET A 77 0.87 -13.51 -18.76
C MET A 77 1.73 -14.76 -18.96
N ALA A 78 2.17 -15.36 -17.87
CA ALA A 78 3.01 -16.54 -17.89
C ALA A 78 2.42 -17.66 -17.04
N GLN A 79 2.25 -18.82 -17.61
CA GLN A 79 1.89 -20.03 -16.90
C GLN A 79 3.13 -20.91 -16.76
N ALA A 80 3.50 -21.24 -15.54
CA ALA A 80 4.65 -22.06 -15.25
C ALA A 80 4.34 -23.08 -14.13
N PRO A 81 4.82 -24.32 -14.23
CA PRO A 81 4.57 -25.35 -13.22
C PRO A 81 5.11 -24.97 -11.85
N THR A 82 4.54 -25.59 -10.81
CA THR A 82 5.08 -25.47 -9.45
C THR A 82 6.49 -26.04 -9.38
N GLY A 83 7.35 -25.45 -8.54
CA GLY A 83 8.72 -25.93 -8.36
C GLY A 83 9.76 -25.43 -9.37
N ILE A 84 9.37 -24.78 -10.47
CA ILE A 84 10.33 -24.21 -11.43
C ILE A 84 11.17 -23.03 -10.84
N GLY A 85 10.73 -22.47 -9.71
CA GLY A 85 11.38 -21.29 -9.10
C GLY A 85 10.90 -19.97 -9.70
N LYS A 86 9.58 -19.82 -9.95
CA LYS A 86 8.94 -18.61 -10.51
C LYS A 86 9.41 -17.33 -9.85
N THR A 87 9.44 -17.29 -8.52
CA THR A 87 9.79 -16.09 -7.75
C THR A 87 11.18 -15.55 -8.10
N LEU A 88 12.19 -16.40 -8.17
CA LEU A 88 13.53 -16.00 -8.60
C LEU A 88 13.58 -15.66 -10.10
N ALA A 89 12.89 -16.44 -10.94
CA ALA A 89 12.85 -16.21 -12.39
C ALA A 89 12.14 -14.90 -12.77
N THR A 90 11.36 -14.33 -11.86
CA THR A 90 10.68 -13.05 -12.07
C THR A 90 11.39 -11.90 -11.37
N LEU A 91 11.79 -12.03 -10.10
CA LEU A 91 12.49 -10.98 -9.37
C LEU A 91 13.89 -10.68 -9.94
N PHE A 92 14.68 -11.70 -10.26
CA PHE A 92 16.04 -11.51 -10.81
C PHE A 92 16.07 -10.62 -12.06
N PRO A 93 15.30 -10.89 -13.13
CA PRO A 93 15.31 -10.05 -14.32
C PRO A 93 14.73 -8.65 -14.07
N LEU A 94 13.80 -8.47 -13.13
CA LEU A 94 13.29 -7.14 -12.78
C LEU A 94 14.33 -6.29 -12.05
N LEU A 95 15.13 -6.89 -11.16
CA LEU A 95 16.25 -6.19 -10.54
C LEU A 95 17.32 -5.83 -11.58
N LYS A 96 17.59 -6.68 -12.59
CA LYS A 96 18.44 -6.34 -13.74
C LYS A 96 17.86 -5.20 -14.58
N ALA A 97 16.53 -5.20 -14.80
CA ALA A 97 15.85 -4.10 -15.51
C ALA A 97 15.91 -2.78 -14.70
N ARG A 98 15.84 -2.86 -13.37
CA ARG A 98 16.04 -1.71 -12.46
C ARG A 98 17.46 -1.15 -12.59
N ALA A 99 18.49 -2.01 -12.57
CA ALA A 99 19.88 -1.60 -12.79
C ALA A 99 20.09 -0.90 -14.14
N ALA A 100 19.44 -1.39 -15.19
CA ALA A 100 19.49 -0.82 -16.54
C ALA A 100 18.63 0.45 -16.70
N GLY A 101 18.03 0.99 -15.62
CA GLY A 101 17.18 2.18 -15.66
C GLY A 101 15.89 2.00 -16.47
N ARG A 102 15.39 0.76 -16.64
CA ARG A 102 14.15 0.47 -17.37
C ARG A 102 12.92 0.61 -16.49
N VAL A 103 13.06 0.33 -15.21
CA VAL A 103 12.02 0.47 -14.18
C VAL A 103 12.58 1.22 -12.97
N ASP A 104 11.71 1.94 -12.28
CA ASP A 104 12.08 2.74 -11.10
C ASP A 104 11.75 2.00 -9.80
N LYS A 105 10.71 1.17 -9.80
CA LYS A 105 10.21 0.41 -8.64
C LYS A 105 9.77 -0.99 -9.06
N VAL A 106 9.83 -1.94 -8.11
CA VAL A 106 9.28 -3.29 -8.29
C VAL A 106 8.21 -3.51 -7.21
N PHE A 107 6.99 -3.85 -7.62
CA PHE A 107 5.92 -4.26 -6.72
C PHE A 107 5.66 -5.75 -6.88
N PHE A 108 5.89 -6.53 -5.83
CA PHE A 108 5.55 -7.96 -5.78
C PHE A 108 4.26 -8.14 -4.98
N LEU A 109 3.20 -8.51 -5.66
CA LEU A 109 1.87 -8.64 -5.09
C LEU A 109 1.41 -10.10 -5.04
N THR A 110 0.91 -10.52 -3.88
CA THR A 110 0.42 -11.88 -3.66
C THR A 110 -0.74 -11.89 -2.67
N ALA A 111 -1.72 -12.77 -2.88
CA ALA A 111 -2.88 -12.91 -2.01
C ALA A 111 -2.55 -13.53 -0.64
N LYS A 112 -1.44 -14.27 -0.54
CA LYS A 112 -1.12 -15.10 0.64
C LYS A 112 0.11 -14.59 1.39
N THR A 113 0.08 -14.69 2.72
CA THR A 113 1.22 -14.36 3.57
C THR A 113 2.45 -15.24 3.26
N SER A 114 2.24 -16.54 2.94
CA SER A 114 3.32 -17.44 2.52
C SER A 114 4.03 -16.98 1.25
N GLY A 115 3.28 -16.45 0.27
CA GLY A 115 3.86 -15.87 -0.95
C GLY A 115 4.76 -14.67 -0.67
N ARG A 116 4.38 -13.81 0.29
CA ARG A 116 5.23 -12.70 0.73
C ARG A 116 6.53 -13.18 1.36
N ALA A 117 6.47 -14.18 2.25
CA ALA A 117 7.66 -14.75 2.86
C ALA A 117 8.63 -15.32 1.82
N ILE A 118 8.12 -16.05 0.81
CA ILE A 118 8.92 -16.60 -0.29
C ILE A 118 9.57 -15.47 -1.11
N ALA A 119 8.85 -14.40 -1.39
CA ALA A 119 9.40 -13.23 -2.10
C ALA A 119 10.52 -12.55 -1.31
N LEU A 120 10.32 -12.34 -0.01
CA LEU A 120 11.34 -11.77 0.88
C LEU A 120 12.59 -12.66 0.98
N GLU A 121 12.44 -13.97 1.10
CA GLU A 121 13.57 -14.92 1.08
C GLU A 121 14.33 -14.87 -0.26
N ALA A 122 13.62 -14.84 -1.38
CA ALA A 122 14.21 -14.70 -2.70
C ALA A 122 15.01 -13.40 -2.85
N LEU A 123 14.46 -12.28 -2.38
CA LEU A 123 15.14 -10.98 -2.38
C LEU A 123 16.40 -10.99 -1.51
N ARG A 124 16.36 -11.59 -0.32
CA ARG A 124 17.55 -11.76 0.53
C ARG A 124 18.62 -12.63 -0.11
N LEU A 125 18.20 -13.69 -0.84
CA LEU A 125 19.14 -14.53 -1.58
C LEU A 125 19.83 -13.75 -2.70
N LEU A 126 19.07 -12.96 -3.46
CA LEU A 126 19.58 -12.12 -4.54
C LEU A 126 20.52 -11.03 -4.02
N GLU A 127 20.17 -10.36 -2.92
CA GLU A 127 21.03 -9.35 -2.30
C GLU A 127 22.36 -9.94 -1.81
N ARG A 128 22.32 -11.09 -1.14
CA ARG A 128 23.55 -11.81 -0.70
C ARG A 128 24.42 -12.22 -1.87
N GLN A 129 23.81 -12.65 -2.98
CA GLN A 129 24.55 -13.01 -4.19
C GLN A 129 25.22 -11.80 -4.85
N ALA A 130 24.56 -10.63 -4.82
CA ALA A 130 25.15 -9.39 -5.32
C ALA A 130 26.35 -8.94 -4.47
N ALA A 131 26.34 -9.26 -3.17
CA ALA A 131 27.40 -8.90 -2.22
C ALA A 131 28.61 -9.87 -2.20
N THR A 132 28.65 -10.91 -3.04
CA THR A 132 29.71 -11.97 -3.04
C THR A 132 31.13 -11.51 -3.33
N GLY A 133 31.39 -10.20 -3.40
CA GLY A 133 32.74 -9.61 -3.43
C GLY A 133 33.40 -9.35 -2.07
N GLY A 134 32.84 -9.83 -0.95
CA GLY A 134 33.47 -9.79 0.38
C GLY A 134 33.25 -8.50 1.19
N LYS A 135 32.54 -7.51 0.65
CA LYS A 135 32.10 -6.30 1.39
C LYS A 135 30.59 -6.23 1.37
N ALA A 136 29.98 -5.96 2.55
CA ALA A 136 28.59 -5.56 2.59
C ALA A 136 28.41 -4.35 1.65
N PRO A 137 27.33 -4.30 0.82
CA PRO A 137 27.10 -3.16 -0.05
C PRO A 137 27.00 -1.89 0.78
N ALA A 138 27.63 -0.82 0.31
CA ALA A 138 27.57 0.49 0.97
C ALA A 138 26.13 1.04 1.01
N ASP A 139 25.32 0.67 0.00
CA ASP A 139 23.91 0.98 -0.13
C ASP A 139 23.13 -0.30 -0.51
N PRO A 140 22.50 -0.96 0.46
CA PRO A 140 21.73 -2.18 0.24
C PRO A 140 20.41 -1.90 -0.49
N LEU A 141 19.85 -2.96 -1.10
CA LEU A 141 18.52 -2.94 -1.71
C LEU A 141 17.46 -2.58 -0.64
N ARG A 142 16.68 -1.55 -0.86
CA ARG A 142 15.60 -1.15 0.05
C ARG A 142 14.35 -1.95 -0.24
N VAL A 143 14.01 -2.85 0.67
CA VAL A 143 12.86 -3.76 0.58
C VAL A 143 11.86 -3.45 1.67
N LEU A 144 10.59 -3.31 1.31
CA LEU A 144 9.48 -3.09 2.23
C LEU A 144 8.43 -4.20 2.12
N GLU A 145 8.01 -4.73 3.26
CA GLU A 145 6.78 -5.53 3.39
C GLU A 145 5.63 -4.65 3.84
N LEU A 146 4.65 -4.42 2.95
CA LEU A 146 3.40 -3.77 3.32
C LEU A 146 2.44 -4.76 3.97
N THR A 147 1.95 -4.41 5.14
CA THR A 147 1.02 -5.23 5.93
C THR A 147 -0.22 -4.44 6.29
N ALA A 148 -1.40 -5.05 6.12
CA ALA A 148 -2.69 -4.44 6.40
C ALA A 148 -2.78 -3.90 7.84
N ARG A 149 -3.52 -2.79 8.01
CA ARG A 149 -3.66 -2.06 9.28
C ARG A 149 -4.05 -2.98 10.43
N GLU A 150 -5.02 -3.86 10.23
CA GLU A 150 -5.55 -4.78 11.23
C GLU A 150 -4.49 -5.73 11.81
N LYS A 151 -3.40 -5.96 11.05
CA LYS A 151 -2.30 -6.87 11.45
C LYS A 151 -1.13 -6.17 12.13
N VAL A 152 -1.05 -4.84 12.04
CA VAL A 152 0.08 -4.05 12.56
C VAL A 152 -0.33 -2.91 13.48
N CYS A 153 -1.64 -2.67 13.67
CA CYS A 153 -2.13 -1.65 14.57
C CYS A 153 -1.84 -2.04 16.03
N GLU A 154 -1.15 -1.16 16.75
CA GLU A 154 -0.84 -1.35 18.18
C GLU A 154 -2.01 -0.98 19.09
N HIS A 155 -3.01 -0.28 18.56
CA HIS A 155 -4.18 0.19 19.30
C HIS A 155 -5.48 -0.12 18.54
N PRO A 156 -5.79 -1.42 18.31
CA PRO A 156 -7.04 -1.80 17.65
C PRO A 156 -8.24 -1.27 18.44
N GLY A 157 -9.24 -0.75 17.75
CA GLY A 157 -10.45 -0.17 18.37
C GLY A 157 -10.31 1.31 18.75
N ARG A 158 -9.17 1.96 18.52
CA ARG A 158 -9.04 3.41 18.65
C ARG A 158 -9.10 4.09 17.28
N ALA A 159 -9.69 5.28 17.23
CA ALA A 159 -9.68 6.11 16.03
C ALA A 159 -8.25 6.57 15.68
N CYS A 160 -7.94 6.69 14.37
CA CYS A 160 -6.58 7.00 13.90
C CYS A 160 -6.33 8.52 13.84
N HIS A 161 -6.53 9.23 14.94
CA HIS A 161 -6.22 10.66 15.08
C HIS A 161 -5.52 10.95 16.42
N GLY A 162 -4.91 12.15 16.53
CA GLY A 162 -4.02 12.50 17.64
C GLY A 162 -4.65 12.52 19.03
N ASP A 163 -5.98 12.71 19.13
CA ASP A 163 -6.67 12.74 20.43
C ASP A 163 -6.98 11.33 20.94
N ALA A 164 -7.19 10.35 20.05
CA ALA A 164 -7.54 8.98 20.40
C ALA A 164 -6.34 8.02 20.39
N CYS A 165 -5.36 8.21 19.52
CA CYS A 165 -4.23 7.29 19.35
C CYS A 165 -2.88 7.96 19.67
N PRO A 166 -2.10 7.47 20.66
CA PRO A 166 -0.82 8.07 21.03
C PRO A 166 0.22 8.03 19.90
N LEU A 167 0.16 7.03 19.00
CA LEU A 167 1.06 6.93 17.86
C LEU A 167 0.65 7.83 16.68
N ALA A 168 -0.57 8.37 16.70
CA ALA A 168 -1.03 9.39 15.75
C ALA A 168 -0.71 10.81 16.24
N LYS A 169 -0.73 11.03 17.57
CA LYS A 169 -0.43 12.33 18.17
C LYS A 169 1.02 12.71 17.87
N GLY A 170 1.25 13.85 17.19
CA GLY A 170 2.59 14.32 16.81
C GLY A 170 3.31 13.39 15.80
N PHE A 171 2.58 12.61 15.02
CA PHE A 171 3.15 11.67 14.05
C PHE A 171 4.11 12.36 13.07
N TYR A 172 3.68 13.47 12.48
CA TYR A 172 4.46 14.19 11.47
C TYR A 172 5.73 14.83 12.02
N ASP A 173 5.76 15.18 13.31
CA ASP A 173 6.95 15.75 13.96
C ASP A 173 8.03 14.68 14.17
N ARG A 174 7.62 13.44 14.43
CA ARG A 174 8.51 12.30 14.68
C ARG A 174 8.85 11.50 13.41
N LEU A 175 8.01 11.60 12.39
CA LEU A 175 8.17 10.88 11.12
C LEU A 175 9.55 11.10 10.45
N PRO A 176 10.15 12.30 10.40
CA PRO A 176 11.45 12.48 9.74
C PRO A 176 12.57 11.62 10.33
N ALA A 177 12.62 11.48 11.65
CA ALA A 177 13.61 10.64 12.34
C ALA A 177 13.35 9.15 12.09
N ALA A 178 12.09 8.69 12.22
CA ALA A 178 11.69 7.33 11.95
C ALA A 178 11.99 6.93 10.50
N ARG A 179 11.66 7.78 9.55
CA ARG A 179 11.96 7.60 8.13
C ARG A 179 13.46 7.49 7.85
N ALA A 180 14.27 8.36 8.47
CA ALA A 180 15.73 8.34 8.31
C ALA A 180 16.34 7.04 8.84
N GLU A 181 15.86 6.49 9.96
CA GLU A 181 16.28 5.20 10.47
C GLU A 181 15.82 4.06 9.58
N ALA A 182 14.55 4.07 9.15
CA ALA A 182 13.99 3.06 8.27
C ALA A 182 14.73 3.02 6.92
N ALA A 183 15.05 4.16 6.33
CA ALA A 183 15.81 4.24 5.07
C ALA A 183 17.24 3.67 5.23
N ARG A 184 17.89 3.88 6.39
CA ARG A 184 19.21 3.29 6.69
C ARG A 184 19.15 1.78 6.93
N ALA A 185 18.08 1.30 7.57
CA ALA A 185 17.87 -0.13 7.80
C ALA A 185 17.68 -0.90 6.50
N ALA A 186 17.17 -0.25 5.46
CA ALA A 186 16.91 -0.76 4.10
C ALA A 186 15.95 -1.97 4.05
N TRP A 187 16.07 -2.94 4.96
CA TRP A 187 15.21 -4.11 5.04
C TRP A 187 14.09 -3.91 6.05
N LEU A 188 12.88 -3.70 5.54
CA LEU A 188 11.69 -3.36 6.31
C LEU A 188 10.62 -4.46 6.20
N ASP A 189 10.93 -5.65 6.72
CA ASP A 189 9.91 -6.64 7.00
C ASP A 189 9.04 -6.18 8.19
N ARG A 190 7.92 -6.84 8.41
CA ARG A 190 6.97 -6.47 9.47
C ARG A 190 7.61 -6.27 10.85
N PRO A 191 8.50 -7.18 11.35
CA PRO A 191 9.16 -6.99 12.63
C PRO A 191 10.11 -5.79 12.67
N ALA A 192 10.90 -5.57 11.62
CA ALA A 192 11.85 -4.47 11.54
C ALA A 192 11.13 -3.11 11.50
N LEU A 193 10.09 -3.00 10.65
CA LEU A 193 9.28 -1.80 10.54
C LEU A 193 8.59 -1.46 11.87
N ARG A 194 8.00 -2.46 12.54
CA ARG A 194 7.37 -2.29 13.86
C ARG A 194 8.36 -1.78 14.90
N ARG A 195 9.54 -2.40 14.98
CA ARG A 195 10.58 -2.00 15.94
C ARG A 195 10.99 -0.54 15.76
N ILE A 196 11.25 -0.11 14.52
CA ILE A 196 11.63 1.28 14.20
C ILE A 196 10.47 2.22 14.52
N ALA A 197 9.25 1.89 14.11
CA ALA A 197 8.08 2.70 14.37
C ALA A 197 7.88 2.95 15.87
N LEU A 198 7.96 1.91 16.69
CA LEU A 198 7.77 2.03 18.14
C LEU A 198 8.93 2.75 18.83
N ALA A 199 10.17 2.59 18.35
CA ALA A 199 11.33 3.36 18.87
C ALA A 199 11.17 4.87 18.67
N HIS A 200 10.45 5.28 17.63
CA HIS A 200 10.14 6.68 17.34
C HIS A 200 8.71 7.08 17.70
N GLU A 201 7.96 6.23 18.40
CA GLU A 201 6.56 6.45 18.79
C GLU A 201 5.64 6.85 17.64
N VAL A 202 5.85 6.31 16.44
CA VAL A 202 5.02 6.50 15.25
C VAL A 202 4.22 5.25 14.92
N CYS A 203 3.10 5.40 14.19
CA CYS A 203 2.28 4.28 13.77
C CYS A 203 3.02 3.40 12.74
N PRO A 204 3.18 2.08 12.98
CA PRO A 204 3.84 1.18 12.03
C PRO A 204 3.15 1.11 10.67
N TYR A 205 1.82 1.19 10.64
CA TYR A 205 1.06 1.17 9.39
C TYR A 205 1.36 2.40 8.52
N PHE A 206 1.29 3.59 9.09
CA PHE A 206 1.56 4.83 8.36
C PHE A 206 3.05 5.00 8.02
N LEU A 207 3.95 4.53 8.89
CA LEU A 207 5.38 4.48 8.54
C LEU A 207 5.62 3.54 7.33
N GLY A 208 4.91 2.40 7.25
CA GLY A 208 4.98 1.51 6.10
C GLY A 208 4.53 2.18 4.80
N GLN A 209 3.43 2.94 4.83
CA GLN A 209 2.98 3.72 3.67
C GLN A 209 4.01 4.78 3.27
N GLU A 210 4.56 5.52 4.23
CA GLU A 210 5.63 6.49 3.97
C GLU A 210 6.85 5.80 3.32
N MET A 211 7.27 4.64 3.83
CA MET A 211 8.45 3.93 3.33
C MET A 211 8.27 3.32 1.94
N ALA A 212 7.03 3.19 1.42
CA ALA A 212 6.79 2.80 0.03
C ALA A 212 7.40 3.80 -0.97
N HIS A 213 7.47 5.08 -0.61
CA HIS A 213 8.14 6.11 -1.43
C HIS A 213 9.66 5.90 -1.51
N TRP A 214 10.26 5.32 -0.47
CA TRP A 214 11.70 5.21 -0.27
C TRP A 214 12.29 3.85 -0.62
N SER A 215 11.44 2.84 -0.83
CA SER A 215 11.86 1.46 -1.10
C SER A 215 11.98 1.20 -2.59
N ASP A 216 12.95 0.36 -2.98
CA ASP A 216 13.16 -0.08 -4.36
C ASP A 216 12.20 -1.22 -4.74
N VAL A 217 11.93 -2.10 -3.76
CA VAL A 217 11.00 -3.23 -3.89
C VAL A 217 9.96 -3.17 -2.79
N VAL A 218 8.70 -3.25 -3.17
CA VAL A 218 7.57 -3.36 -2.24
C VAL A 218 6.89 -4.70 -2.41
N VAL A 219 6.78 -5.45 -1.32
CA VAL A 219 6.09 -6.74 -1.26
C VAL A 219 4.79 -6.56 -0.48
N GLY A 220 3.65 -6.92 -1.06
CA GLY A 220 2.37 -6.67 -0.42
C GLY A 220 1.22 -7.55 -0.91
N ASP A 221 0.02 -7.26 -0.41
CA ASP A 221 -1.21 -7.87 -0.89
C ASP A 221 -1.71 -7.16 -2.16
N TYR A 222 -2.52 -7.85 -2.97
CA TYR A 222 -3.16 -7.31 -4.19
C TYR A 222 -3.94 -6.01 -3.91
N ASN A 223 -4.56 -5.90 -2.73
CA ASN A 223 -5.38 -4.76 -2.34
C ASN A 223 -4.61 -3.44 -2.42
N TYR A 224 -3.31 -3.45 -2.12
CA TYR A 224 -2.51 -2.22 -2.20
C TYR A 224 -2.43 -1.60 -3.60
N TYR A 225 -2.74 -2.37 -4.64
CA TYR A 225 -2.69 -1.89 -6.02
C TYR A 225 -4.05 -1.89 -6.72
N PHE A 226 -4.94 -2.83 -6.39
CA PHE A 226 -6.15 -3.12 -7.17
C PHE A 226 -7.46 -2.75 -6.47
N ASP A 227 -7.49 -2.49 -5.16
CA ASP A 227 -8.72 -2.12 -4.47
C ASP A 227 -9.12 -0.65 -4.70
N GLY A 228 -10.24 -0.23 -4.10
CA GLY A 228 -10.76 1.13 -4.25
C GLY A 228 -9.81 2.22 -3.73
N SER A 229 -8.94 1.93 -2.76
CA SER A 229 -7.91 2.85 -2.28
C SER A 229 -6.68 2.89 -3.18
N ALA A 230 -6.35 1.76 -3.81
CA ALA A 230 -5.28 1.56 -4.79
C ALA A 230 -3.98 2.32 -4.46
N PHE A 231 -3.53 2.27 -3.19
CA PHE A 231 -2.46 3.11 -2.65
C PHE A 231 -1.19 3.11 -3.51
N LEU A 232 -0.69 1.91 -3.90
CA LEU A 232 0.51 1.81 -4.72
C LEU A 232 0.29 2.33 -6.15
N TRP A 233 -0.90 2.09 -6.72
CA TRP A 233 -1.25 2.60 -8.03
C TRP A 233 -1.34 4.13 -8.02
N ALA A 234 -2.03 4.71 -7.04
CA ALA A 234 -2.17 6.15 -6.90
C ALA A 234 -0.80 6.82 -6.72
N THR A 235 0.04 6.26 -5.82
CA THR A 235 1.40 6.76 -5.58
C THR A 235 2.27 6.65 -6.84
N MET A 236 2.19 5.53 -7.56
CA MET A 236 2.91 5.34 -8.83
C MET A 236 2.52 6.38 -9.87
N LYS A 237 1.23 6.70 -9.99
CA LYS A 237 0.72 7.71 -10.92
C LYS A 237 1.15 9.13 -10.51
N GLU A 238 1.04 9.46 -9.23
CA GLU A 238 1.43 10.78 -8.69
C GLU A 238 2.93 11.06 -8.88
N ARG A 239 3.76 10.03 -8.69
CA ARG A 239 5.22 10.12 -8.79
C ARG A 239 5.77 9.80 -10.17
N GLU A 240 4.92 9.47 -11.13
CA GLU A 240 5.28 9.09 -12.50
C GLU A 240 6.30 7.94 -12.56
N TRP A 241 6.23 7.00 -11.61
CA TRP A 241 7.14 5.86 -11.59
C TRP A 241 6.84 4.85 -12.70
N ARG A 242 7.89 4.41 -13.34
CA ARG A 242 7.86 3.20 -14.20
C ARG A 242 7.97 1.97 -13.30
N ALA A 243 6.85 1.55 -12.72
CA ALA A 243 6.83 0.41 -11.83
C ALA A 243 6.66 -0.91 -12.60
N ALA A 244 7.50 -1.90 -12.26
CA ALA A 244 7.26 -3.28 -12.66
C ALA A 244 6.36 -3.95 -11.62
N LEU A 245 5.21 -4.44 -12.08
CA LEU A 245 4.22 -5.11 -11.25
C LEU A 245 4.28 -6.61 -11.45
N LEU A 246 4.60 -7.37 -10.41
CA LEU A 246 4.49 -8.83 -10.34
C LEU A 246 3.23 -9.21 -9.58
N VAL A 247 2.35 -9.96 -10.24
CA VAL A 247 1.14 -10.52 -9.63
C VAL A 247 1.30 -12.02 -9.54
N ASP A 248 1.71 -12.51 -8.38
CA ASP A 248 1.91 -13.93 -8.13
C ASP A 248 0.57 -14.64 -7.94
N GLU A 249 0.42 -15.84 -8.53
CA GLU A 249 -0.82 -16.61 -8.52
C GLU A 249 -2.03 -15.79 -9.04
N ALA A 250 -1.84 -15.09 -10.17
CA ALA A 250 -2.78 -14.12 -10.75
C ALA A 250 -4.20 -14.68 -11.00
N HIS A 251 -4.38 -16.00 -11.07
CA HIS A 251 -5.69 -16.62 -11.15
C HIS A 251 -6.61 -16.29 -9.96
N ASN A 252 -6.01 -15.99 -8.78
CA ASN A 252 -6.78 -15.55 -7.61
C ASN A 252 -7.29 -14.10 -7.74
N LEU A 253 -6.76 -13.31 -8.70
CA LEU A 253 -7.11 -11.90 -8.81
C LEU A 253 -8.58 -11.71 -9.22
N LEU A 254 -9.14 -12.63 -10.01
CA LEU A 254 -10.54 -12.54 -10.44
C LEU A 254 -11.50 -12.53 -9.24
N GLU A 255 -11.38 -13.51 -8.34
CA GLU A 255 -12.22 -13.60 -7.16
C GLU A 255 -11.92 -12.46 -6.15
N ARG A 256 -10.66 -12.08 -6.03
CA ARG A 256 -10.27 -10.93 -5.20
C ARG A 256 -10.83 -9.63 -5.74
N ALA A 257 -10.78 -9.39 -7.04
CA ALA A 257 -11.34 -8.20 -7.67
C ALA A 257 -12.86 -8.13 -7.46
N ARG A 258 -13.57 -9.25 -7.66
CA ARG A 258 -15.00 -9.31 -7.32
C ARG A 258 -15.26 -8.89 -5.88
N GLY A 259 -14.54 -9.47 -4.92
CA GLY A 259 -14.68 -9.10 -3.50
C GLY A 259 -14.33 -7.64 -3.20
N MET A 260 -13.33 -7.06 -3.87
CA MET A 260 -12.95 -5.65 -3.69
C MET A 260 -14.06 -4.68 -4.13
N TYR A 261 -14.82 -5.03 -5.14
CA TYR A 261 -15.89 -4.20 -5.72
C TYR A 261 -17.29 -4.69 -5.34
N THR A 262 -17.41 -5.60 -4.37
CA THR A 262 -18.69 -6.07 -3.84
C THR A 262 -18.90 -5.53 -2.43
N ALA A 263 -20.03 -4.90 -2.19
CA ALA A 263 -20.45 -4.48 -0.87
C ALA A 263 -21.79 -5.17 -0.51
N PRO A 264 -21.80 -6.04 0.51
CA PRO A 264 -23.05 -6.62 1.00
C PRO A 264 -23.79 -5.64 1.92
N LEU A 265 -25.12 -5.66 1.88
CA LEU A 265 -25.98 -5.07 2.87
C LEU A 265 -26.84 -6.17 3.47
N ASP A 266 -26.64 -6.43 4.76
CA ASP A 266 -27.42 -7.40 5.52
C ASP A 266 -28.60 -6.72 6.22
N ASP A 267 -29.79 -7.31 6.13
CA ASP A 267 -31.02 -6.73 6.69
C ASP A 267 -30.96 -6.65 8.22
N GLY A 268 -30.53 -7.71 8.89
CA GLY A 268 -30.41 -7.75 10.34
C GLY A 268 -29.40 -6.71 10.86
N ALA A 269 -28.27 -6.57 10.18
CA ALA A 269 -27.25 -5.56 10.50
C ALA A 269 -27.79 -4.13 10.27
N LEU A 270 -28.57 -3.91 9.21
CA LEU A 270 -29.20 -2.61 8.95
C LEU A 270 -30.26 -2.26 10.01
N GLU A 271 -31.08 -3.23 10.42
CA GLU A 271 -32.07 -3.05 11.50
C GLU A 271 -31.38 -2.74 12.84
N GLU A 272 -30.33 -3.47 13.18
CA GLU A 272 -29.55 -3.22 14.41
C GLU A 272 -28.91 -1.83 14.39
N ALA A 273 -28.27 -1.46 13.28
CA ALA A 273 -27.69 -0.13 13.10
C ALA A 273 -28.75 0.98 13.23
N HIS A 274 -29.94 0.81 12.63
CA HIS A 274 -31.05 1.75 12.76
C HIS A 274 -31.55 1.87 14.22
N ARG A 275 -31.64 0.77 14.93
CA ARG A 275 -32.09 0.73 16.32
C ARG A 275 -31.13 1.42 17.28
N ALA A 276 -29.81 1.21 17.05
CA ALA A 276 -28.75 1.81 17.85
C ALA A 276 -28.39 3.25 17.44
N ALA A 277 -28.91 3.74 16.31
CA ALA A 277 -28.49 4.99 15.70
C ALA A 277 -28.77 6.24 16.57
N PRO A 278 -27.79 7.14 16.69
CA PRO A 278 -28.01 8.46 17.29
C PRO A 278 -29.02 9.28 16.47
N ALA A 279 -29.62 10.31 17.11
CA ALA A 279 -30.70 11.08 16.52
C ALA A 279 -30.37 11.67 15.13
N ALA A 280 -29.13 12.10 14.93
CA ALA A 280 -28.68 12.71 13.66
C ALA A 280 -28.71 11.70 12.48
N VAL A 281 -28.50 10.42 12.72
CA VAL A 281 -28.37 9.38 11.67
C VAL A 281 -29.63 8.53 11.56
N ARG A 282 -30.44 8.48 12.59
CA ARG A 282 -31.63 7.59 12.68
C ARG A 282 -32.61 7.79 11.54
N GLY A 283 -32.92 9.04 11.18
CA GLY A 283 -33.85 9.36 10.09
C GLY A 283 -33.42 8.87 8.71
N PRO A 284 -32.18 9.13 8.27
CA PRO A 284 -31.62 8.55 7.06
C PRO A 284 -31.60 7.00 7.06
N LEU A 285 -31.20 6.35 8.14
CA LEU A 285 -31.22 4.88 8.25
C LEU A 285 -32.64 4.31 8.22
N ALA A 286 -33.61 4.98 8.83
CA ALA A 286 -35.03 4.55 8.75
C ALA A 286 -35.58 4.62 7.31
N ARG A 287 -35.14 5.60 6.52
CA ARG A 287 -35.50 5.67 5.08
C ARG A 287 -34.86 4.54 4.31
N LEU A 288 -33.56 4.30 4.52
CA LEU A 288 -32.85 3.20 3.87
C LEU A 288 -33.49 1.85 4.18
N HIS A 289 -33.80 1.57 5.44
CA HIS A 289 -34.45 0.32 5.87
C HIS A 289 -35.83 0.13 5.22
N ARG A 290 -36.62 1.19 5.06
CA ARG A 290 -37.92 1.10 4.34
C ARG A 290 -37.77 0.80 2.85
N GLU A 291 -36.81 1.46 2.18
CA GLU A 291 -36.57 1.18 0.75
C GLU A 291 -36.00 -0.23 0.54
N TRP A 292 -35.19 -0.72 1.50
CA TRP A 292 -34.71 -2.10 1.52
C TRP A 292 -35.88 -3.10 1.69
N GLY A 293 -36.77 -2.86 2.68
CA GLY A 293 -37.96 -3.69 2.90
C GLY A 293 -38.89 -3.75 1.68
N ALA A 294 -39.06 -2.61 0.95
CA ALA A 294 -39.85 -2.58 -0.28
C ALA A 294 -39.25 -3.46 -1.39
N LEU A 295 -37.92 -3.55 -1.49
CA LEU A 295 -37.26 -4.46 -2.44
C LEU A 295 -37.46 -5.94 -2.03
N GLN A 296 -37.37 -6.24 -0.75
CA GLN A 296 -37.64 -7.60 -0.24
C GLN A 296 -39.09 -8.03 -0.47
N GLU A 297 -40.05 -7.13 -0.21
CA GLU A 297 -41.47 -7.39 -0.47
C GLU A 297 -41.76 -7.66 -1.94
N ALA A 298 -41.12 -6.88 -2.85
CA ALA A 298 -41.23 -7.09 -4.29
C ALA A 298 -40.65 -8.44 -4.70
N GLN A 299 -39.48 -8.83 -4.18
CA GLN A 299 -38.89 -10.14 -4.43
C GLN A 299 -39.78 -11.29 -3.92
N GLN A 300 -40.31 -11.16 -2.72
CA GLN A 300 -41.26 -12.16 -2.14
C GLN A 300 -42.52 -12.31 -3.00
N ALA A 301 -43.06 -11.18 -3.48
CA ALA A 301 -44.24 -11.22 -4.36
C ALA A 301 -43.97 -11.94 -5.68
N ASN A 302 -42.72 -11.90 -6.19
CA ASN A 302 -42.27 -12.63 -7.35
C ASN A 302 -42.03 -14.14 -7.07
N ALA A 303 -42.11 -14.57 -5.79
CA ALA A 303 -41.85 -15.93 -5.32
C ALA A 303 -40.49 -16.50 -5.80
N VAL A 304 -39.44 -15.65 -5.79
CA VAL A 304 -38.07 -16.04 -6.17
C VAL A 304 -37.13 -15.91 -4.97
N ASP A 305 -36.25 -16.90 -4.79
CA ASP A 305 -35.25 -16.90 -3.71
C ASP A 305 -34.08 -15.95 -4.02
N TYR A 306 -33.90 -15.62 -5.31
CA TYR A 306 -32.82 -14.78 -5.80
C TYR A 306 -33.27 -13.94 -6.99
N GLU A 307 -32.95 -12.65 -6.96
CA GLU A 307 -33.24 -11.70 -8.04
C GLU A 307 -32.01 -10.90 -8.39
N THR A 308 -31.81 -10.61 -9.66
CA THR A 308 -30.74 -9.74 -10.18
C THR A 308 -31.34 -8.50 -10.81
N ALA A 309 -30.72 -7.36 -10.58
CA ALA A 309 -31.02 -6.11 -11.26
C ALA A 309 -29.75 -5.58 -11.90
N ASP A 310 -29.83 -5.13 -13.14
CA ASP A 310 -28.69 -4.53 -13.86
C ASP A 310 -28.30 -3.16 -13.27
N GLU A 311 -29.25 -2.47 -12.64
CA GLU A 311 -29.04 -1.18 -12.01
C GLU A 311 -29.62 -1.17 -10.58
N ILE A 312 -28.96 -0.45 -9.68
CA ILE A 312 -29.46 -0.24 -8.32
C ILE A 312 -30.73 0.65 -8.42
N PRO A 313 -31.87 0.22 -7.85
CA PRO A 313 -33.09 1.05 -7.85
C PRO A 313 -32.85 2.45 -7.32
N GLU A 314 -33.27 3.47 -8.06
CA GLU A 314 -32.92 4.88 -7.82
C GLU A 314 -33.29 5.36 -6.39
N ARG A 315 -34.46 4.94 -5.88
CA ARG A 315 -34.91 5.32 -4.53
C ARG A 315 -34.01 4.73 -3.47
N PHE A 316 -33.63 3.47 -3.64
CA PHE A 316 -32.69 2.79 -2.75
C PHE A 316 -31.30 3.44 -2.80
N ALA A 317 -30.76 3.67 -4.00
CA ALA A 317 -29.48 4.34 -4.19
C ALA A 317 -29.43 5.72 -3.51
N ARG A 318 -30.46 6.54 -3.67
CA ARG A 318 -30.57 7.85 -3.00
C ARG A 318 -30.66 7.75 -1.48
N SER A 319 -31.40 6.76 -0.95
CA SER A 319 -31.50 6.56 0.50
C SER A 319 -30.18 6.06 1.10
N LEU A 320 -29.46 5.18 0.39
CA LEU A 320 -28.15 4.70 0.78
C LEU A 320 -27.11 5.86 0.80
N GLN A 321 -27.11 6.70 -0.22
CA GLN A 321 -26.23 7.86 -0.27
C GLN A 321 -26.52 8.84 0.88
N ALA A 322 -27.79 9.12 1.16
CA ALA A 322 -28.18 10.00 2.26
C ALA A 322 -27.77 9.43 3.62
N ALA A 323 -27.91 8.11 3.83
CA ALA A 323 -27.46 7.45 5.05
C ALA A 323 -25.93 7.53 5.20
N ASN A 324 -25.17 7.26 4.13
CA ASN A 324 -23.71 7.37 4.14
C ASN A 324 -23.24 8.80 4.44
N THR A 325 -23.86 9.82 3.84
CA THR A 325 -23.53 11.23 4.11
C THR A 325 -23.77 11.57 5.58
N ALA A 326 -24.94 11.22 6.11
CA ALA A 326 -25.26 11.51 7.51
C ALA A 326 -24.34 10.77 8.51
N MET A 327 -23.94 9.54 8.20
CA MET A 327 -22.96 8.80 9.01
C MET A 327 -21.58 9.46 8.94
N ALA A 328 -21.12 9.85 7.76
CA ALA A 328 -19.82 10.51 7.58
C ALA A 328 -19.77 11.85 8.36
N GLU A 329 -20.83 12.66 8.28
CA GLU A 329 -20.95 13.92 9.03
C GLU A 329 -20.98 13.69 10.53
N HIS A 330 -21.70 12.64 10.99
CA HIS A 330 -21.76 12.29 12.41
C HIS A 330 -20.39 11.86 12.93
N PHE A 331 -19.68 10.99 12.24
CA PHE A 331 -18.33 10.53 12.65
C PHE A 331 -17.31 11.66 12.59
N ALA A 332 -17.44 12.59 11.64
CA ALA A 332 -16.59 13.78 11.59
C ALA A 332 -16.82 14.71 12.80
N ALA A 333 -18.09 14.83 13.25
CA ALA A 333 -18.44 15.65 14.41
C ALA A 333 -18.18 14.96 15.76
N THR A 334 -18.15 13.63 15.79
CA THR A 334 -17.97 12.81 17.00
C THR A 334 -16.94 11.69 16.75
N PRO A 335 -15.64 12.03 16.66
CA PRO A 335 -14.57 11.07 16.30
C PRO A 335 -14.46 9.86 17.24
N ASP A 336 -14.89 9.99 18.49
CA ASP A 336 -14.86 8.92 19.50
C ASP A 336 -16.02 7.92 19.37
N ALA A 337 -16.98 8.19 18.48
CA ALA A 337 -18.13 7.32 18.22
C ALA A 337 -17.92 6.32 17.07
N ALA A 338 -16.72 6.26 16.48
CA ALA A 338 -16.39 5.45 15.32
C ALA A 338 -15.76 4.10 15.68
#